data_43e8256c1babd73fca01fa4dae0fbd99
#
_entry.id   43e8256c1babd73fca01fa4dae0fbd99
#
_cell.length_a   1.000
_cell.length_b   1.000
_cell.length_c   1.000
_cell.angle_alpha   90.00
_cell.angle_beta   90.00
_cell.angle_gamma   90.00
#
_symmetry.space_group_name_H-M   'P 1'
#
loop_
_entity.id
_entity.type
_entity.pdbx_description
1 polymer ?
#
loop_
_entity_poly.entity_id
_entity_poly.type
_entity_poly.pdbx_seq_one_letter_code
_entity_poly.pdbx_strand_id
1 'polypeptide(L)'
;MILGGGPNRIGQGIEFDYYCVQAVFGLKEAGYKTIMVNCNPETVSTDFDIADRLYFEPLTFEDVMNIVDLEQPDGVLVQFGGQTPLKIAKELEKENIKILGTSTNSIDLAEDRGRFQKFVQKLKLKQPSNGLATNLEEAIEVSNAIGFPLVVRPSYVLGGRAMEIVYNKKDLKNYLVDAV
;
A
#
# COMPACT_ATOMS: atom_id res chain seq x y z
N MET A 1 -7.58 -12.41 -11.69
CA MET A 1 -6.54 -12.75 -10.68
C MET A 1 -6.63 -11.79 -9.52
N ILE A 2 -6.43 -12.27 -8.29
CA ILE A 2 -6.44 -11.46 -7.05
C ILE A 2 -5.10 -11.66 -6.36
N LEU A 3 -4.41 -10.56 -6.03
CA LEU A 3 -3.15 -10.60 -5.30
C LEU A 3 -3.40 -10.39 -3.81
N GLY A 4 -2.93 -11.31 -3.00
CA GLY A 4 -3.01 -11.26 -1.54
C GLY A 4 -1.97 -10.37 -0.89
N GLY A 5 -1.91 -10.38 0.45
CA GLY A 5 -1.00 -9.53 1.23
C GLY A 5 0.38 -10.13 1.50
N GLY A 6 0.54 -11.43 1.24
CA GLY A 6 1.70 -12.17 1.73
C GLY A 6 1.65 -12.35 3.27
N PRO A 7 2.76 -12.64 3.90
CA PRO A 7 2.85 -12.73 5.35
C PRO A 7 2.46 -11.42 6.02
N ASN A 8 1.71 -11.51 7.13
CA ASN A 8 1.27 -10.34 7.89
C ASN A 8 2.47 -9.55 8.41
N ARG A 9 2.36 -8.22 8.34
CA ARG A 9 3.37 -7.27 8.86
C ARG A 9 2.83 -6.55 10.08
N ILE A 10 3.71 -6.00 10.89
CA ILE A 10 3.32 -5.13 12.00
C ILE A 10 2.45 -3.98 11.45
N GLY A 11 1.26 -3.80 12.02
CA GLY A 11 0.29 -2.80 11.57
C GLY A 11 -0.68 -3.29 10.49
N GLN A 12 -0.60 -4.56 10.08
CA GLN A 12 -1.57 -5.23 9.22
C GLN A 12 -2.33 -6.30 10.03
N GLY A 13 -3.60 -6.46 9.75
CA GLY A 13 -4.45 -7.46 10.34
C GLY A 13 -5.09 -8.38 9.30
N ILE A 14 -5.95 -9.26 9.76
CA ILE A 14 -6.66 -10.26 8.95
C ILE A 14 -7.61 -9.64 7.92
N GLU A 15 -7.94 -8.36 8.04
CA GLU A 15 -8.86 -7.66 7.13
C GLU A 15 -8.42 -7.75 5.67
N PHE A 16 -7.13 -7.75 5.37
CA PHE A 16 -6.64 -7.87 4.00
C PHE A 16 -6.93 -9.24 3.40
N ASP A 17 -6.82 -10.30 4.20
CA ASP A 17 -7.19 -11.64 3.76
C ASP A 17 -8.71 -11.77 3.58
N TYR A 18 -9.48 -11.24 4.54
CA TYR A 18 -10.94 -11.20 4.46
C TYR A 18 -11.41 -10.54 3.15
N TYR A 19 -10.83 -9.40 2.78
CA TYR A 19 -11.18 -8.72 1.53
C TYR A 19 -10.83 -9.54 0.28
N CYS A 20 -9.71 -10.25 0.28
CA CYS A 20 -9.33 -11.15 -0.80
C CYS A 20 -10.34 -12.29 -0.95
N VAL A 21 -10.73 -12.92 0.15
CA VAL A 21 -11.74 -14.00 0.16
C VAL A 21 -13.11 -13.50 -0.32
N GLN A 22 -13.56 -12.34 0.17
CA GLN A 22 -14.82 -11.76 -0.27
C GLN A 22 -14.80 -11.37 -1.76
N ALA A 23 -13.67 -10.92 -2.27
CA ALA A 23 -13.50 -10.65 -3.69
C ALA A 23 -13.58 -11.94 -4.53
N VAL A 24 -13.00 -13.04 -4.06
CA VAL A 24 -13.15 -14.35 -4.70
C VAL A 24 -14.63 -14.75 -4.76
N PHE A 25 -15.35 -14.69 -3.64
CA PHE A 25 -16.76 -15.08 -3.60
C PHE A 25 -17.64 -14.19 -4.49
N GLY A 26 -17.47 -12.88 -4.43
CA GLY A 26 -18.23 -11.95 -5.27
C GLY A 26 -17.97 -12.16 -6.77
N LEU A 27 -16.73 -12.45 -7.17
CA LEU A 27 -16.41 -12.76 -8.56
C LEU A 27 -16.97 -14.10 -9.00
N LYS A 28 -16.92 -15.14 -8.16
CA LYS A 28 -17.53 -16.46 -8.45
C LYS A 28 -19.05 -16.34 -8.59
N GLU A 29 -19.71 -15.58 -7.71
CA GLU A 29 -21.14 -15.30 -7.80
C GLU A 29 -21.51 -14.57 -9.10
N ALA A 30 -20.64 -13.67 -9.56
CA ALA A 30 -20.78 -12.97 -10.84
C ALA A 30 -20.41 -13.83 -12.07
N GLY A 31 -20.04 -15.10 -11.90
CA GLY A 31 -19.74 -16.03 -12.96
C GLY A 31 -18.30 -16.00 -13.50
N TYR A 32 -17.39 -15.33 -12.80
CA TYR A 32 -15.98 -15.31 -13.19
C TYR A 32 -15.20 -16.45 -12.56
N LYS A 33 -14.18 -16.94 -13.27
CA LYS A 33 -13.16 -17.81 -12.71
C LYS A 33 -12.13 -16.96 -11.93
N THR A 34 -11.72 -17.47 -10.80
CA THR A 34 -10.88 -16.76 -9.87
C THR A 34 -9.52 -17.42 -9.70
N ILE A 35 -8.48 -16.61 -9.72
CA ILE A 35 -7.10 -17.03 -9.48
C ILE A 35 -6.61 -16.24 -8.26
N MET A 36 -6.24 -16.92 -7.18
CA MET A 36 -5.67 -16.33 -5.99
C MET A 36 -4.16 -16.51 -5.99
N VAL A 37 -3.40 -15.45 -5.76
CA VAL A 37 -1.94 -15.49 -5.56
C VAL A 37 -1.64 -14.96 -4.17
N ASN A 38 -1.13 -15.79 -3.29
CA ASN A 38 -0.76 -15.41 -1.93
C ASN A 38 0.24 -16.43 -1.36
N CYS A 39 1.10 -15.99 -0.43
CA CYS A 39 2.11 -16.82 0.21
C CYS A 39 2.03 -16.83 1.75
N ASN A 40 0.87 -16.53 2.31
CA ASN A 40 0.64 -16.67 3.75
C ASN A 40 0.04 -18.07 4.03
N PRO A 41 0.76 -18.96 4.74
CA PRO A 41 0.28 -20.33 5.00
C PRO A 41 -0.84 -20.41 6.04
N GLU A 42 -1.03 -19.34 6.82
CA GLU A 42 -1.98 -19.32 7.94
C GLU A 42 -3.14 -18.35 7.66
N THR A 43 -3.74 -18.46 6.47
CA THR A 43 -4.82 -17.56 6.08
C THR A 43 -5.83 -18.22 5.15
N VAL A 44 -7.08 -17.78 5.20
CA VAL A 44 -8.21 -18.40 4.50
C VAL A 44 -8.11 -18.29 2.98
N SER A 45 -7.55 -17.19 2.46
CA SER A 45 -7.40 -17.01 1.00
C SER A 45 -6.50 -18.07 0.35
N THR A 46 -5.65 -18.74 1.13
CA THR A 46 -4.80 -19.83 0.67
C THR A 46 -5.39 -21.23 0.91
N ASP A 47 -6.62 -21.32 1.38
CA ASP A 47 -7.33 -22.60 1.43
C ASP A 47 -7.69 -23.06 0.01
N PHE A 48 -7.50 -24.34 -0.25
CA PHE A 48 -7.59 -24.94 -1.61
C PHE A 48 -8.98 -24.83 -2.25
N ASP A 49 -10.02 -24.66 -1.46
CA ASP A 49 -11.44 -24.62 -1.88
C ASP A 49 -11.98 -23.19 -2.04
N ILE A 50 -11.21 -22.16 -1.77
CA ILE A 50 -11.64 -20.76 -1.87
C ILE A 50 -11.67 -20.31 -3.33
N ALA A 51 -10.55 -20.23 -4.01
CA ALA A 51 -10.44 -19.82 -5.40
C ALA A 51 -10.52 -21.03 -6.36
N ASP A 52 -10.81 -20.78 -7.65
CA ASP A 52 -10.75 -21.85 -8.65
C ASP A 52 -9.32 -22.32 -8.92
N ARG A 53 -8.35 -21.42 -8.76
CA ARG A 53 -6.91 -21.73 -8.78
C ARG A 53 -6.20 -20.95 -7.68
N LEU A 54 -5.27 -21.61 -7.01
CA LEU A 54 -4.40 -21.04 -6.00
C LEU A 54 -2.95 -21.19 -6.45
N TYR A 55 -2.22 -20.08 -6.45
CA TYR A 55 -0.77 -20.01 -6.56
C TYR A 55 -0.19 -19.59 -5.23
N PHE A 56 0.48 -20.52 -4.56
CA PHE A 56 1.17 -20.26 -3.30
C PHE A 56 2.60 -19.79 -3.60
N GLU A 57 2.70 -18.55 -4.10
CA GLU A 57 3.94 -17.96 -4.60
C GLU A 57 4.18 -16.57 -3.99
N PRO A 58 5.44 -16.13 -3.95
CA PRO A 58 5.76 -14.77 -3.54
C PRO A 58 5.05 -13.72 -4.41
N LEU A 59 4.78 -12.57 -3.80
CA LEU A 59 4.15 -11.44 -4.48
C LEU A 59 5.22 -10.48 -5.02
N THR A 60 6.24 -11.03 -5.68
CA THR A 60 7.21 -10.24 -6.45
C THR A 60 6.67 -9.98 -7.85
N PHE A 61 7.23 -8.98 -8.52
CA PHE A 61 6.80 -8.67 -9.90
C PHE A 61 7.03 -9.86 -10.84
N GLU A 62 8.21 -10.50 -10.73
CA GLU A 62 8.61 -11.62 -11.58
C GLU A 62 7.71 -12.85 -11.38
N ASP A 63 7.43 -13.23 -10.12
CA ASP A 63 6.59 -14.39 -9.83
C ASP A 63 5.15 -14.16 -10.30
N VAL A 64 4.62 -12.95 -10.08
CA VAL A 64 3.28 -12.58 -10.56
C VAL A 64 3.20 -12.58 -12.09
N MET A 65 4.23 -12.07 -12.78
CA MET A 65 4.28 -12.08 -14.26
C MET A 65 4.33 -13.50 -14.82
N ASN A 66 5.10 -14.41 -14.21
CA ASN A 66 5.12 -15.82 -14.60
C ASN A 66 3.71 -16.46 -14.53
N ILE A 67 2.94 -16.12 -13.49
CA ILE A 67 1.56 -16.61 -13.36
C ILE A 67 0.63 -15.92 -14.38
N VAL A 68 0.80 -14.63 -14.62
CA VAL A 68 0.06 -13.89 -15.65
C VAL A 68 0.29 -14.50 -17.04
N ASP A 69 1.54 -14.80 -17.38
CA ASP A 69 1.90 -15.40 -18.67
C ASP A 69 1.31 -16.80 -18.85
N LEU A 70 1.22 -17.57 -17.76
CA LEU A 70 0.62 -18.91 -17.77
C LEU A 70 -0.90 -18.87 -17.85
N GLU A 71 -1.54 -18.02 -17.06
CA GLU A 71 -3.00 -18.02 -16.85
C GLU A 71 -3.74 -17.03 -17.75
N GLN A 72 -3.06 -16.04 -18.30
CA GLN A 72 -3.64 -15.00 -19.18
C GLN A 72 -4.95 -14.41 -18.59
N PRO A 73 -4.94 -13.87 -17.36
CA PRO A 73 -6.16 -13.39 -16.73
C PRO A 73 -6.70 -12.15 -17.45
N ASP A 74 -8.02 -11.95 -17.45
CA ASP A 74 -8.67 -10.74 -17.98
C ASP A 74 -8.27 -9.46 -17.23
N GLY A 75 -7.70 -9.60 -16.04
CA GLY A 75 -7.16 -8.51 -15.24
C GLY A 75 -6.80 -8.92 -13.83
N VAL A 76 -6.17 -7.99 -13.12
CA VAL A 76 -5.58 -8.21 -11.79
C VAL A 76 -6.16 -7.22 -10.77
N LEU A 77 -6.61 -7.73 -9.64
CA LEU A 77 -7.03 -6.95 -8.47
C LEU A 77 -5.85 -6.85 -7.49
N VAL A 78 -5.43 -5.61 -7.20
CA VAL A 78 -4.27 -5.30 -6.34
C VAL A 78 -4.64 -4.62 -5.02
N GLN A 79 -5.86 -4.14 -4.87
CA GLN A 79 -6.25 -3.25 -3.77
C GLN A 79 -6.62 -3.97 -2.47
N PHE A 80 -6.81 -5.28 -2.49
CA PHE A 80 -7.29 -6.02 -1.32
C PHE A 80 -6.16 -6.59 -0.46
N GLY A 81 -4.98 -6.81 -1.03
CA GLY A 81 -3.82 -7.40 -0.35
C GLY A 81 -2.95 -6.40 0.45
N GLY A 82 -3.42 -5.18 0.66
CA GLY A 82 -2.65 -4.15 1.36
C GLY A 82 -1.45 -3.64 0.55
N GLN A 83 -0.40 -3.21 1.24
CA GLN A 83 0.76 -2.53 0.64
C GLN A 83 1.57 -3.40 -0.34
N THR A 84 1.57 -4.72 -0.19
CA THR A 84 2.40 -5.61 -0.99
C THR A 84 2.01 -5.57 -2.47
N PRO A 85 0.76 -5.87 -2.87
CA PRO A 85 0.37 -5.83 -4.27
C PRO A 85 0.28 -4.41 -4.83
N LEU A 86 0.00 -3.39 -4.00
CA LEU A 86 -0.05 -2.00 -4.45
C LEU A 86 1.31 -1.52 -5.00
N LYS A 87 2.42 -2.02 -4.44
CA LYS A 87 3.77 -1.63 -4.88
C LYS A 87 4.09 -2.05 -6.31
N ILE A 88 3.59 -3.19 -6.74
CA ILE A 88 3.85 -3.72 -8.10
C ILE A 88 2.79 -3.30 -9.12
N ALA A 89 1.71 -2.64 -8.69
CA ALA A 89 0.59 -2.27 -9.58
C ALA A 89 1.01 -1.44 -10.79
N LYS A 90 1.92 -0.46 -10.60
CA LYS A 90 2.44 0.36 -11.70
C LYS A 90 3.33 -0.42 -12.66
N GLU A 91 4.08 -1.39 -12.18
CA GLU A 91 4.94 -2.23 -13.01
C GLU A 91 4.09 -3.17 -13.85
N LEU A 92 3.06 -3.79 -13.26
CA LEU A 92 2.08 -4.60 -13.99
C LEU A 92 1.37 -3.79 -15.09
N GLU A 93 0.95 -2.55 -14.79
CA GLU A 93 0.30 -1.69 -15.78
C GLU A 93 1.24 -1.34 -16.96
N LYS A 94 2.55 -1.15 -16.72
CA LYS A 94 3.54 -0.92 -17.79
C LYS A 94 3.67 -2.10 -18.74
N GLU A 95 3.48 -3.31 -18.24
CA GLU A 95 3.43 -4.54 -19.05
C GLU A 95 2.05 -4.79 -19.67
N ASN A 96 1.20 -3.75 -19.72
CA ASN A 96 -0.15 -3.81 -20.26
C ASN A 96 -1.11 -4.76 -19.53
N ILE A 97 -0.81 -5.12 -18.30
CA ILE A 97 -1.73 -5.90 -17.46
C ILE A 97 -2.84 -4.98 -16.96
N LYS A 98 -4.07 -5.37 -17.23
CA LYS A 98 -5.25 -4.61 -16.83
C LYS A 98 -5.43 -4.67 -15.31
N ILE A 99 -5.26 -3.54 -14.64
CA ILE A 99 -5.59 -3.40 -13.22
C ILE A 99 -7.08 -3.14 -13.08
N LEU A 100 -7.77 -4.01 -12.34
CA LEU A 100 -9.21 -3.93 -12.11
C LEU A 100 -9.50 -3.16 -10.82
N GLY A 101 -10.64 -2.48 -10.80
CA GLY A 101 -11.08 -1.67 -9.66
C GLY A 101 -10.45 -0.28 -9.66
N THR A 102 -9.70 0.06 -8.62
CA THR A 102 -9.07 1.38 -8.49
C THR A 102 -7.89 1.52 -9.45
N SER A 103 -7.86 2.62 -10.23
CA SER A 103 -6.77 2.87 -11.17
C SER A 103 -5.43 3.09 -10.44
N THR A 104 -4.34 2.71 -11.07
CA THR A 104 -2.98 2.91 -10.54
C THR A 104 -2.68 4.37 -10.22
N ASN A 105 -3.20 5.32 -11.02
CA ASN A 105 -3.08 6.75 -10.74
C ASN A 105 -3.83 7.17 -9.46
N SER A 106 -5.01 6.60 -9.19
CA SER A 106 -5.77 6.88 -7.97
C SER A 106 -5.11 6.24 -6.75
N ILE A 107 -4.55 5.04 -6.90
CA ILE A 107 -3.74 4.39 -5.87
C ILE A 107 -2.53 5.27 -5.52
N ASP A 108 -1.78 5.71 -6.52
CA ASP A 108 -0.62 6.57 -6.33
C ASP A 108 -0.99 7.93 -5.70
N LEU A 109 -2.12 8.50 -6.12
CA LEU A 109 -2.64 9.74 -5.51
C LEU A 109 -2.90 9.58 -4.01
N ALA A 110 -3.41 8.43 -3.59
CA ALA A 110 -3.70 8.14 -2.18
C ALA A 110 -2.42 7.82 -1.37
N GLU A 111 -1.44 7.17 -2.00
CA GLU A 111 -0.19 6.74 -1.35
C GLU A 111 0.84 7.86 -1.26
N ASP A 112 0.96 8.70 -2.29
CA ASP A 112 1.90 9.81 -2.31
C ASP A 112 1.40 10.97 -1.43
N ARG A 113 2.13 11.26 -0.37
CA ARG A 113 1.73 12.26 0.64
C ARG A 113 1.62 13.66 0.07
N GLY A 114 2.50 14.05 -0.82
CA GLY A 114 2.49 15.37 -1.44
C GLY A 114 1.30 15.54 -2.38
N ARG A 115 1.02 14.52 -3.19
CA ARG A 115 -0.16 14.49 -4.07
C ARG A 115 -1.45 14.48 -3.26
N PHE A 116 -1.51 13.64 -2.23
CA PHE A 116 -2.69 13.53 -1.36
C PHE A 116 -2.97 14.82 -0.59
N GLN A 117 -1.92 15.46 -0.04
CA GLN A 117 -2.06 16.77 0.63
C GLN A 117 -2.69 17.81 -0.29
N LYS A 118 -2.18 17.95 -1.52
CA LYS A 118 -2.74 18.88 -2.53
C LYS A 118 -4.19 18.54 -2.89
N PHE A 119 -4.49 17.23 -2.98
CA PHE A 119 -5.83 16.75 -3.26
C PHE A 119 -6.82 17.11 -2.14
N VAL A 120 -6.44 16.87 -0.88
CA VAL A 120 -7.26 17.24 0.30
C VAL A 120 -7.49 18.75 0.38
N GLN A 121 -6.45 19.56 0.09
CA GLN A 121 -6.56 21.01 0.02
C GLN A 121 -7.53 21.47 -1.09
N LYS A 122 -7.44 20.86 -2.27
CA LYS A 122 -8.36 21.15 -3.39
C LYS A 122 -9.82 20.86 -3.03
N LEU A 123 -10.06 19.82 -2.25
CA LEU A 123 -11.38 19.46 -1.74
C LEU A 123 -11.82 20.31 -0.54
N LYS A 124 -10.97 21.23 -0.05
CA LYS A 124 -11.20 22.06 1.14
C LYS A 124 -11.53 21.25 2.40
N LEU A 125 -10.99 20.02 2.48
CA LEU A 125 -11.12 19.18 3.66
C LEU A 125 -10.12 19.64 4.73
N LYS A 126 -10.53 19.54 5.99
CA LYS A 126 -9.68 19.89 7.14
C LYS A 126 -8.61 18.83 7.34
N GLN A 127 -7.38 19.26 7.52
CA GLN A 127 -6.25 18.43 7.92
C GLN A 127 -5.36 19.22 8.90
N PRO A 128 -4.58 18.55 9.75
CA PRO A 128 -3.56 19.21 10.56
C PRO A 128 -2.56 19.96 9.67
N SER A 129 -1.99 21.03 10.19
CA SER A 129 -0.87 21.70 9.52
C SER A 129 0.27 20.68 9.33
N ASN A 130 0.75 20.55 8.12
CA ASN A 130 1.78 19.55 7.79
C ASN A 130 2.69 20.07 6.67
N GLY A 131 3.82 19.42 6.50
CA GLY A 131 4.75 19.70 5.44
C GLY A 131 5.65 18.49 5.17
N LEU A 132 6.32 18.51 4.05
CA LEU A 132 7.28 17.49 3.62
C LEU A 132 8.66 18.12 3.59
N ALA A 133 9.67 17.35 3.98
CA ALA A 133 11.06 17.75 3.92
C ALA A 133 11.91 16.56 3.49
N THR A 134 12.89 16.80 2.63
CA THR A 134 13.83 15.80 2.14
C THR A 134 15.24 15.99 2.71
N ASN A 135 15.45 17.10 3.40
CA ASN A 135 16.71 17.44 4.04
C ASN A 135 16.47 18.27 5.32
N LEU A 136 17.55 18.49 6.09
CA LEU A 136 17.50 19.20 7.36
C LEU A 136 17.04 20.67 7.21
N GLU A 137 17.46 21.35 6.16
CA GLU A 137 17.14 22.76 5.93
C GLU A 137 15.66 22.93 5.70
N GLU A 138 15.08 22.14 4.78
CA GLU A 138 13.64 22.10 4.53
C GLU A 138 12.85 21.72 5.80
N ALA A 139 13.34 20.76 6.59
CA ALA A 139 12.68 20.37 7.83
C ALA A 139 12.62 21.52 8.85
N ILE A 140 13.68 22.32 8.94
CA ILE A 140 13.72 23.51 9.80
C ILE A 140 12.74 24.57 9.29
N GLU A 141 12.69 24.83 7.99
CA GLU A 141 11.74 25.79 7.40
C GLU A 141 10.30 25.37 7.66
N VAL A 142 9.96 24.11 7.38
CA VAL A 142 8.63 23.55 7.65
C VAL A 142 8.28 23.63 9.14
N SER A 143 9.23 23.30 10.04
CA SER A 143 9.00 23.38 11.47
C SER A 143 8.76 24.81 11.97
N ASN A 144 9.41 25.81 11.37
CA ASN A 144 9.17 27.21 11.69
C ASN A 144 7.76 27.67 11.26
N ALA A 145 7.26 27.16 10.14
CA ALA A 145 5.93 27.48 9.63
C ALA A 145 4.80 26.81 10.44
N ILE A 146 5.02 25.57 10.90
CA ILE A 146 4.02 24.79 11.65
C ILE A 146 4.03 25.15 13.14
N GLY A 147 5.23 25.32 13.73
CA GLY A 147 5.44 25.49 15.17
C GLY A 147 5.66 24.16 15.90
N PHE A 148 6.08 24.27 17.17
CA PHE A 148 6.29 23.13 18.06
C PHE A 148 5.20 23.05 19.15
N PRO A 149 4.87 21.86 19.70
CA PRO A 149 5.40 20.54 19.34
C PRO A 149 4.85 20.05 18.01
N LEU A 150 5.61 19.21 17.32
CA LEU A 150 5.18 18.56 16.08
C LEU A 150 5.56 17.09 16.06
N VAL A 151 4.82 16.30 15.26
CA VAL A 151 5.11 14.90 15.04
C VAL A 151 5.94 14.76 13.76
N VAL A 152 7.10 14.12 13.88
CA VAL A 152 7.96 13.77 12.75
C VAL A 152 7.80 12.30 12.44
N ARG A 153 7.76 11.95 11.16
CA ARG A 153 7.66 10.57 10.71
C ARG A 153 8.27 10.39 9.32
N PRO A 154 8.95 9.27 9.04
CA PRO A 154 9.37 8.94 7.69
C PRO A 154 8.17 8.71 6.77
N SER A 155 8.36 8.89 5.46
CA SER A 155 7.26 8.77 4.49
C SER A 155 6.77 7.35 4.29
N TYR A 156 7.64 6.35 4.37
CA TYR A 156 7.34 4.96 4.01
C TYR A 156 7.41 4.01 5.19
N VAL A 157 6.80 4.38 6.31
CA VAL A 157 6.72 3.54 7.52
C VAL A 157 5.30 3.18 7.86
N LEU A 158 5.12 1.98 8.42
CA LEU A 158 3.86 1.41 8.90
C LEU A 158 3.87 1.25 10.42
N GLY A 159 2.69 1.30 11.03
CA GLY A 159 2.52 0.98 12.45
C GLY A 159 3.19 1.96 13.42
N GLY A 160 3.37 3.22 13.02
CA GLY A 160 3.98 4.25 13.87
C GLY A 160 5.50 4.10 14.07
N ARG A 161 6.14 3.22 13.32
CA ARG A 161 7.60 3.03 13.39
C ARG A 161 8.32 4.32 13.10
N ALA A 162 9.33 4.64 13.90
CA ALA A 162 10.13 5.85 13.81
C ALA A 162 9.30 7.16 13.81
N MET A 163 8.13 7.17 14.44
CA MET A 163 7.39 8.41 14.71
C MET A 163 7.83 8.97 16.05
N GLU A 164 8.07 10.27 16.09
CA GLU A 164 8.52 10.97 17.31
C GLU A 164 7.83 12.33 17.45
N ILE A 165 7.55 12.73 18.69
CA ILE A 165 7.11 14.09 19.01
C ILE A 165 8.33 14.90 19.36
N VAL A 166 8.61 15.93 18.57
CA VAL A 166 9.72 16.86 18.81
C VAL A 166 9.19 18.20 19.34
N TYR A 167 9.86 18.73 20.35
CA TYR A 167 9.42 19.93 21.07
C TYR A 167 10.19 21.18 20.68
N ASN A 168 11.32 21.04 19.99
CA ASN A 168 12.18 22.15 19.58
C ASN A 168 13.09 21.74 18.40
N LYS A 169 13.83 22.72 17.87
CA LYS A 169 14.75 22.49 16.74
C LYS A 169 15.90 21.53 17.04
N LYS A 170 16.33 21.42 18.30
CA LYS A 170 17.40 20.51 18.68
C LYS A 170 16.90 19.07 18.61
N ASP A 171 15.71 18.80 19.13
CA ASP A 171 15.08 17.47 19.05
C ASP A 171 14.88 17.07 17.60
N LEU A 172 14.38 17.99 16.75
CA LEU A 172 14.21 17.75 15.32
C LEU A 172 15.52 17.37 14.63
N LYS A 173 16.63 18.08 14.94
CA LYS A 173 17.95 17.76 14.38
C LYS A 173 18.44 16.38 14.81
N ASN A 174 18.30 16.05 16.10
CA ASN A 174 18.71 14.74 16.63
C ASN A 174 17.92 13.64 15.93
N TYR A 175 16.60 13.77 15.85
CA TYR A 175 15.75 12.81 15.14
C TYR A 175 16.21 12.56 13.69
N LEU A 176 16.53 13.62 12.94
CA LEU A 176 16.94 13.48 11.54
C LEU A 176 18.31 12.81 11.38
N VAL A 177 19.21 12.97 12.34
CA VAL A 177 20.51 12.26 12.34
C VAL A 177 20.33 10.77 12.61
N ASP A 178 19.39 10.41 13.49
CA ASP A 178 19.16 9.01 13.88
C ASP A 178 18.23 8.26 12.90
N ALA A 179 17.41 8.97 12.13
CA ALA A 179 16.40 8.40 11.24
C ALA A 179 16.84 8.30 9.77
N VAL A 180 17.94 8.91 9.37
CA VAL A 180 18.54 8.91 8.03
C VAL A 180 19.85 8.13 8.05
#